data_6ad37ff91118169d084070ab65bae716
#
_entry.id   6ad37ff91118169d084070ab65bae716
#
_cell.length_a   1.000
_cell.length_b   1.000
_cell.length_c   1.000
_cell.angle_alpha   90.00
_cell.angle_beta   90.00
_cell.angle_gamma   90.00
#
_symmetry.space_group_name_H-M   'P 1'
#
loop_
_entity.id
_entity.type
_entity.pdbx_description
1 polymer ?
#
loop_
_entity_poly.entity_id
_entity_poly.type
_entity_poly.pdbx_seq_one_letter_code
_entity_poly.pdbx_strand_id
1 'polypeptide(L)'
;HNNTIEIPQTVNGGYDFSHLSLKGIVIKDEDLSNSNFAGCRLQNAIFQDCNMYKTNFNFAIMEKILFDNCILDDSNFAQIKMTDGTLNSCSAMHVQFYNAAMNRANIKNTFLDYSNFYMAYMVEVNFYKVIAPYVNLFRADLSFSKLDLINFEHADLSRVNLNKATLQNINLIDSKLFFTRLTNTFLEMVICTGSNMANVNFNNANLSNCHFNCSVLTKAWMFNTRLYRVNFDEANVQGMGITILREEENIPINSDTLITLQKFFEEDCTSHTGMSQTEDNIHAVAMKITADIMQHAD
;
A
#
# COMPACT_ATOMS: atom_id res chain seq x y z
N HIS A 1 42.02 -20.82 -21.25
CA HIS A 1 41.83 -19.35 -21.29
C HIS A 1 40.62 -19.03 -20.40
N ASN A 2 40.88 -18.54 -19.17
CA ASN A 2 39.84 -17.94 -18.36
C ASN A 2 39.53 -16.58 -19.02
N ASN A 3 38.45 -16.50 -19.80
CA ASN A 3 37.91 -15.23 -20.22
C ASN A 3 37.18 -14.64 -19.00
N THR A 4 37.89 -13.92 -18.15
CA THR A 4 37.29 -13.02 -17.17
C THR A 4 36.68 -11.88 -17.97
N ILE A 5 35.37 -11.82 -18.01
CA ILE A 5 34.64 -10.67 -18.57
C ILE A 5 34.81 -9.55 -17.55
N GLU A 6 35.57 -8.52 -17.86
CA GLU A 6 35.61 -7.30 -17.05
C GLU A 6 34.29 -6.57 -17.25
N ILE A 7 33.54 -6.40 -16.17
CA ILE A 7 32.28 -5.63 -16.17
C ILE A 7 32.66 -4.15 -16.01
N PRO A 8 32.25 -3.27 -16.94
CA PRO A 8 32.55 -1.85 -16.84
C PRO A 8 31.96 -1.26 -15.54
N GLN A 9 32.67 -0.29 -14.97
CA GLN A 9 32.19 0.45 -13.83
C GLN A 9 31.35 1.64 -14.28
N THR A 10 30.33 1.97 -13.46
CA THR A 10 29.58 3.23 -13.59
C THR A 10 30.41 4.41 -13.11
N VAL A 11 30.00 5.61 -13.49
CA VAL A 11 30.67 6.86 -13.05
C VAL A 11 30.66 7.05 -11.52
N ASN A 12 29.77 6.37 -10.82
CA ASN A 12 29.60 6.45 -9.36
C ASN A 12 30.20 5.25 -8.61
N GLY A 13 31.01 4.43 -9.26
CA GLY A 13 31.77 3.34 -8.66
C GLY A 13 31.07 1.96 -8.65
N GLY A 14 29.81 1.87 -9.11
CA GLY A 14 29.13 0.59 -9.30
C GLY A 14 29.50 -0.11 -10.61
N TYR A 15 28.85 -1.23 -10.91
CA TYR A 15 29.06 -2.02 -12.12
C TYR A 15 28.00 -1.70 -13.19
N ASP A 16 28.38 -1.71 -14.47
CA ASP A 16 27.45 -1.55 -15.59
C ASP A 16 27.08 -2.90 -16.21
N PHE A 17 25.90 -3.39 -15.85
CA PHE A 17 25.31 -4.61 -16.40
C PHE A 17 24.24 -4.31 -17.45
N SER A 18 24.07 -3.05 -17.86
CA SER A 18 22.93 -2.64 -18.69
C SER A 18 22.76 -3.51 -19.93
N HIS A 19 21.49 -3.82 -20.23
CA HIS A 19 21.06 -4.64 -21.37
C HIS A 19 21.57 -6.10 -21.40
N LEU A 20 22.27 -6.57 -20.36
CA LEU A 20 22.74 -7.97 -20.30
C LEU A 20 21.58 -8.94 -20.02
N SER A 21 21.80 -10.18 -20.45
CA SER A 21 20.92 -11.30 -20.09
C SER A 21 21.50 -12.05 -18.89
N LEU A 22 20.92 -11.80 -17.72
CA LEU A 22 21.32 -12.36 -16.42
C LEU A 22 20.22 -13.26 -15.85
N LYS A 23 19.51 -13.98 -16.71
CA LYS A 23 18.42 -14.88 -16.32
C LYS A 23 18.88 -15.96 -15.37
N GLY A 24 18.18 -16.12 -14.25
CA GLY A 24 18.45 -17.16 -13.25
C GLY A 24 19.78 -16.97 -12.51
N ILE A 25 20.43 -15.81 -12.62
CA ILE A 25 21.63 -15.51 -11.85
C ILE A 25 21.31 -15.52 -10.35
N VAL A 26 22.24 -15.99 -9.55
CA VAL A 26 22.18 -15.93 -8.09
C VAL A 26 23.37 -15.12 -7.61
N ILE A 27 23.10 -13.98 -6.96
CA ILE A 27 24.11 -13.11 -6.37
C ILE A 27 23.80 -12.99 -4.88
N LYS A 28 24.83 -13.17 -4.04
CA LYS A 28 24.70 -13.15 -2.58
C LYS A 28 25.84 -12.37 -1.94
N ASP A 29 25.52 -11.69 -0.85
CA ASP A 29 26.48 -10.99 0.02
C ASP A 29 27.36 -9.97 -0.74
N GLU A 30 26.82 -9.35 -1.81
CA GLU A 30 27.58 -8.43 -2.67
C GLU A 30 27.17 -6.98 -2.51
N ASP A 31 28.15 -6.08 -2.62
CA ASP A 31 27.91 -4.65 -2.77
C ASP A 31 27.76 -4.29 -4.25
N LEU A 32 26.51 -4.11 -4.67
CA LEU A 32 26.12 -3.69 -6.01
C LEU A 32 25.62 -2.24 -6.02
N SER A 33 25.94 -1.47 -4.98
CA SER A 33 25.51 -0.07 -4.87
C SER A 33 25.94 0.74 -6.10
N ASN A 34 25.09 1.70 -6.51
CA ASN A 34 25.28 2.53 -7.71
C ASN A 34 25.42 1.75 -9.03
N SER A 35 25.12 0.47 -9.07
CA SER A 35 25.23 -0.35 -10.29
C SER A 35 24.07 -0.08 -11.26
N ASN A 36 24.30 -0.38 -12.53
CA ASN A 36 23.33 -0.17 -13.60
C ASN A 36 22.87 -1.51 -14.19
N PHE A 37 21.61 -1.86 -13.94
CA PHE A 37 20.90 -3.01 -14.52
C PHE A 37 19.81 -2.58 -15.50
N ALA A 38 19.87 -1.35 -16.03
CA ALA A 38 18.84 -0.84 -16.93
C ALA A 38 18.66 -1.74 -18.15
N GLY A 39 17.41 -2.08 -18.47
CA GLY A 39 17.07 -2.94 -19.59
C GLY A 39 17.58 -4.39 -19.51
N CYS A 40 18.13 -4.82 -18.38
CA CYS A 40 18.55 -6.20 -18.16
C CYS A 40 17.42 -7.20 -18.25
N ARG A 41 17.74 -8.44 -18.62
CA ARG A 41 16.86 -9.60 -18.49
C ARG A 41 17.25 -10.39 -17.23
N LEU A 42 16.44 -10.27 -16.18
CA LEU A 42 16.68 -10.80 -14.84
C LEU A 42 15.59 -11.81 -14.43
N GLN A 43 14.92 -12.46 -15.38
CA GLN A 43 13.89 -13.43 -15.07
C GLN A 43 14.45 -14.58 -14.20
N ASN A 44 13.75 -14.87 -13.08
CA ASN A 44 14.17 -15.87 -12.09
C ASN A 44 15.53 -15.57 -11.43
N ALA A 45 16.04 -14.36 -11.49
CA ALA A 45 17.25 -13.98 -10.77
C ALA A 45 16.98 -13.93 -9.26
N ILE A 46 18.02 -14.17 -8.47
CA ILE A 46 18.00 -14.10 -7.01
C ILE A 46 19.11 -13.17 -6.56
N PHE A 47 18.72 -12.14 -5.80
CA PHE A 47 19.65 -11.30 -5.06
C PHE A 47 19.34 -11.51 -3.58
N GLN A 48 20.33 -11.94 -2.83
CA GLN A 48 20.21 -12.23 -1.40
C GLN A 48 21.32 -11.52 -0.62
N ASP A 49 20.95 -10.86 0.49
CA ASP A 49 21.89 -10.17 1.37
C ASP A 49 22.78 -9.14 0.63
N CYS A 50 22.24 -8.49 -0.41
CA CYS A 50 22.97 -7.56 -1.27
C CYS A 50 22.69 -6.10 -0.90
N ASN A 51 23.75 -5.27 -0.95
CA ASN A 51 23.60 -3.83 -0.96
C ASN A 51 23.42 -3.33 -2.39
N MET A 52 22.22 -2.83 -2.71
CA MET A 52 21.85 -2.34 -4.03
C MET A 52 21.39 -0.86 -3.96
N TYR A 53 21.94 -0.11 -3.01
CA TYR A 53 21.65 1.31 -2.83
C TYR A 53 21.89 2.09 -4.12
N LYS A 54 20.94 2.94 -4.51
CA LYS A 54 21.00 3.75 -5.75
C LYS A 54 21.22 2.96 -7.04
N THR A 55 20.80 1.71 -7.08
CA THR A 55 20.92 0.86 -8.28
C THR A 55 19.85 1.22 -9.31
N ASN A 56 20.20 1.19 -10.58
CA ASN A 56 19.28 1.49 -11.68
C ASN A 56 18.78 0.22 -12.36
N PHE A 57 17.50 -0.10 -12.21
CA PHE A 57 16.80 -1.21 -12.89
C PHE A 57 15.79 -0.74 -13.96
N ASN A 58 15.82 0.54 -14.35
CA ASN A 58 14.84 1.09 -15.26
C ASN A 58 14.69 0.20 -16.53
N PHE A 59 13.42 -0.07 -16.93
CA PHE A 59 13.07 -0.96 -18.05
C PHE A 59 13.54 -2.43 -17.94
N ALA A 60 14.06 -2.89 -16.81
CA ALA A 60 14.47 -4.28 -16.66
C ALA A 60 13.27 -5.24 -16.71
N ILE A 61 13.52 -6.43 -17.25
CA ILE A 61 12.56 -7.54 -17.32
C ILE A 61 12.95 -8.55 -16.25
N MET A 62 12.17 -8.63 -15.17
CA MET A 62 12.51 -9.36 -13.95
C MET A 62 11.34 -10.19 -13.39
N GLU A 63 10.61 -10.86 -14.29
CA GLU A 63 9.54 -11.76 -13.85
C GLU A 63 10.09 -12.85 -12.93
N LYS A 64 9.38 -13.11 -11.83
CA LYS A 64 9.76 -14.09 -10.80
C LYS A 64 11.13 -13.84 -10.16
N ILE A 65 11.60 -12.60 -10.15
CA ILE A 65 12.81 -12.22 -9.43
C ILE A 65 12.59 -12.35 -7.92
N LEU A 66 13.66 -12.64 -7.19
CA LEU A 66 13.68 -12.58 -5.73
C LEU A 66 14.74 -11.58 -5.27
N PHE A 67 14.32 -10.58 -4.51
CA PHE A 67 15.17 -9.80 -3.62
C PHE A 67 14.89 -10.25 -2.20
N ASP A 68 15.88 -10.77 -1.51
CA ASP A 68 15.78 -11.27 -0.14
C ASP A 68 16.84 -10.62 0.74
N ASN A 69 16.41 -9.93 1.79
CA ASN A 69 17.28 -9.19 2.70
C ASN A 69 18.21 -8.19 1.99
N CYS A 70 17.68 -7.43 1.02
CA CYS A 70 18.45 -6.48 0.21
C CYS A 70 18.19 -5.02 0.62
N ILE A 71 19.22 -4.17 0.48
CA ILE A 71 19.09 -2.72 0.59
C ILE A 71 18.88 -2.16 -0.82
N LEU A 72 17.70 -1.64 -1.10
CA LEU A 72 17.29 -1.11 -2.40
C LEU A 72 17.04 0.41 -2.37
N ASP A 73 17.38 1.07 -1.27
CA ASP A 73 17.04 2.47 -1.05
C ASP A 73 17.53 3.38 -2.17
N ASP A 74 16.75 4.42 -2.49
CA ASP A 74 17.01 5.37 -3.58
C ASP A 74 17.13 4.75 -4.98
N SER A 75 16.82 3.46 -5.18
CA SER A 75 16.98 2.77 -6.46
C SER A 75 15.85 3.11 -7.44
N ASN A 76 16.14 2.95 -8.73
CA ASN A 76 15.19 3.21 -9.80
C ASN A 76 14.67 1.92 -10.42
N PHE A 77 13.41 1.61 -10.13
CA PHE A 77 12.64 0.48 -10.68
C PHE A 77 11.52 0.97 -11.62
N ALA A 78 11.67 2.12 -12.22
CA ALA A 78 10.67 2.67 -13.11
C ALA A 78 10.46 1.79 -14.35
N GLN A 79 9.18 1.58 -14.72
CA GLN A 79 8.80 0.88 -15.95
C GLN A 79 9.34 -0.55 -16.07
N ILE A 80 9.68 -1.20 -14.94
CA ILE A 80 10.08 -2.61 -14.89
C ILE A 80 8.93 -3.55 -15.23
N LYS A 81 9.26 -4.79 -15.58
CA LYS A 81 8.33 -5.93 -15.61
C LYS A 81 8.72 -6.92 -14.52
N MET A 82 7.98 -6.91 -13.40
CA MET A 82 8.25 -7.70 -12.20
C MET A 82 7.05 -8.59 -11.83
N THR A 83 6.36 -9.12 -12.82
CA THR A 83 5.23 -10.03 -12.58
C THR A 83 5.68 -11.26 -11.80
N ASP A 84 4.93 -11.67 -10.76
CA ASP A 84 5.27 -12.76 -9.86
C ASP A 84 6.60 -12.58 -9.10
N GLY A 85 7.17 -11.36 -9.06
CA GLY A 85 8.41 -11.07 -8.34
C GLY A 85 8.20 -10.97 -6.83
N THR A 86 9.29 -11.07 -6.08
CA THR A 86 9.25 -11.01 -4.61
C THR A 86 10.26 -10.01 -4.07
N LEU A 87 9.81 -9.15 -3.15
CA LEU A 87 10.63 -8.39 -2.22
C LEU A 87 10.37 -8.96 -0.82
N ASN A 88 11.39 -9.51 -0.18
CA ASN A 88 11.29 -10.08 1.17
C ASN A 88 12.35 -9.48 2.08
N SER A 89 11.94 -8.94 3.22
CA SER A 89 12.84 -8.39 4.22
C SER A 89 13.79 -7.31 3.67
N CYS A 90 13.28 -6.48 2.74
CA CYS A 90 14.09 -5.47 2.05
C CYS A 90 13.89 -4.07 2.68
N SER A 91 14.95 -3.27 2.64
CA SER A 91 14.83 -1.82 2.70
C SER A 91 14.69 -1.28 1.29
N ALA A 92 13.60 -0.57 0.99
CA ALA A 92 13.30 -0.04 -0.34
C ALA A 92 12.71 1.39 -0.21
N MET A 93 13.32 2.19 0.65
CA MET A 93 12.90 3.58 0.89
C MET A 93 13.26 4.47 -0.31
N HIS A 94 12.39 5.44 -0.61
CA HIS A 94 12.55 6.38 -1.73
C HIS A 94 12.67 5.73 -3.12
N VAL A 95 12.33 4.46 -3.27
CA VAL A 95 12.44 3.72 -4.54
C VAL A 95 11.42 4.21 -5.56
N GLN A 96 11.80 4.28 -6.84
CA GLN A 96 10.96 4.69 -7.95
C GLN A 96 10.37 3.49 -8.68
N PHE A 97 9.10 3.16 -8.43
CA PHE A 97 8.32 2.11 -9.11
C PHE A 97 7.27 2.67 -10.08
N TYR A 98 7.39 3.93 -10.51
CA TYR A 98 6.36 4.54 -11.36
C TYR A 98 6.19 3.77 -12.68
N ASN A 99 4.94 3.55 -13.09
CA ASN A 99 4.59 2.74 -14.25
C ASN A 99 5.17 1.30 -14.24
N ALA A 100 5.59 0.78 -13.10
CA ALA A 100 6.06 -0.60 -12.99
C ALA A 100 4.91 -1.60 -13.18
N ALA A 101 5.16 -2.71 -13.88
CA ALA A 101 4.24 -3.83 -13.99
C ALA A 101 4.62 -4.92 -12.98
N MET A 102 3.88 -4.95 -11.84
CA MET A 102 4.18 -5.79 -10.68
C MET A 102 3.00 -6.72 -10.33
N ASN A 103 2.22 -7.12 -11.32
CA ASN A 103 1.06 -7.98 -11.09
C ASN A 103 1.47 -9.27 -10.37
N ARG A 104 0.71 -9.67 -9.36
CA ARG A 104 0.96 -10.84 -8.50
C ARG A 104 2.31 -10.80 -7.78
N ALA A 105 2.94 -9.64 -7.66
CA ALA A 105 4.16 -9.53 -6.85
C ALA A 105 3.85 -9.79 -5.38
N ASN A 106 4.83 -10.30 -4.66
CA ASN A 106 4.77 -10.56 -3.23
C ASN A 106 5.76 -9.66 -2.50
N ILE A 107 5.26 -8.71 -1.73
CA ILE A 107 6.05 -7.73 -0.99
C ILE A 107 5.77 -7.94 0.49
N LYS A 108 6.79 -8.37 1.23
CA LYS A 108 6.62 -8.72 2.64
C LYS A 108 7.81 -8.31 3.50
N ASN A 109 7.52 -7.96 4.76
CA ASN A 109 8.54 -7.53 5.74
C ASN A 109 9.44 -6.41 5.17
N THR A 110 8.88 -5.46 4.42
CA THR A 110 9.64 -4.51 3.59
C THR A 110 9.31 -3.07 3.97
N PHE A 111 10.32 -2.22 4.00
CA PHE A 111 10.19 -0.78 4.19
C PHE A 111 10.08 -0.10 2.82
N LEU A 112 9.05 0.74 2.63
CA LEU A 112 8.75 1.44 1.38
C LEU A 112 8.48 2.93 1.61
N ASP A 113 9.04 3.48 2.68
CA ASP A 113 8.86 4.89 3.05
C ASP A 113 9.18 5.80 1.87
N TYR A 114 8.30 6.78 1.61
CA TYR A 114 8.46 7.75 0.51
C TYR A 114 8.62 7.16 -0.89
N SER A 115 8.38 5.87 -1.09
CA SER A 115 8.51 5.23 -2.40
C SER A 115 7.39 5.64 -3.34
N ASN A 116 7.65 5.60 -4.65
CA ASN A 116 6.77 6.12 -5.67
C ASN A 116 6.25 5.02 -6.60
N PHE A 117 4.98 4.65 -6.42
CA PHE A 117 4.24 3.69 -7.25
C PHE A 117 3.23 4.39 -8.18
N TYR A 118 3.46 5.64 -8.55
CA TYR A 118 2.58 6.39 -9.44
C TYR A 118 2.24 5.58 -10.70
N MET A 119 0.94 5.34 -10.94
CA MET A 119 0.43 4.55 -12.08
C MET A 119 1.02 3.13 -12.21
N ALA A 120 1.51 2.52 -11.13
CA ALA A 120 1.98 1.14 -11.16
C ALA A 120 0.81 0.16 -11.34
N TYR A 121 1.06 -0.93 -12.08
CA TYR A 121 0.12 -2.04 -12.26
C TYR A 121 0.47 -3.14 -11.26
N MET A 122 -0.36 -3.29 -10.22
CA MET A 122 -0.15 -4.20 -9.09
C MET A 122 -1.37 -5.08 -8.83
N VAL A 123 -2.04 -5.53 -9.90
CA VAL A 123 -3.21 -6.42 -9.80
C VAL A 123 -2.83 -7.71 -9.11
N GLU A 124 -3.64 -8.14 -8.13
CA GLU A 124 -3.40 -9.35 -7.33
C GLU A 124 -2.09 -9.31 -6.50
N VAL A 125 -1.54 -8.12 -6.21
CA VAL A 125 -0.35 -8.02 -5.35
C VAL A 125 -0.67 -8.50 -3.93
N ASN A 126 0.32 -9.11 -3.28
CA ASN A 126 0.25 -9.46 -1.87
C ASN A 126 1.23 -8.59 -1.08
N PHE A 127 0.70 -7.70 -0.24
CA PHE A 127 1.46 -6.93 0.74
C PHE A 127 1.23 -7.52 2.12
N TYR A 128 2.30 -7.88 2.81
CA TYR A 128 2.24 -8.42 4.16
C TYR A 128 3.35 -7.85 5.04
N LYS A 129 2.98 -7.24 6.17
CA LYS A 129 3.93 -6.58 7.08
C LYS A 129 4.81 -5.56 6.33
N VAL A 130 4.19 -4.53 5.76
CA VAL A 130 4.87 -3.48 5.00
C VAL A 130 4.74 -2.14 5.72
N ILE A 131 5.84 -1.43 5.85
CA ILE A 131 5.90 -0.06 6.35
C ILE A 131 6.11 0.86 5.16
N ALA A 132 5.16 1.73 4.87
CA ALA A 132 5.15 2.58 3.69
C ALA A 132 4.52 3.95 3.96
N PRO A 133 4.89 4.65 5.04
CA PRO A 133 4.40 6.01 5.26
C PRO A 133 4.86 6.92 4.11
N TYR A 134 4.02 7.91 3.78
CA TYR A 134 4.26 8.86 2.68
C TYR A 134 4.43 8.22 1.30
N VAL A 135 4.08 6.94 1.11
CA VAL A 135 4.14 6.30 -0.21
C VAL A 135 3.18 6.98 -1.18
N ASN A 136 3.62 7.14 -2.43
CA ASN A 136 2.79 7.62 -3.51
C ASN A 136 2.25 6.46 -4.34
N LEU A 137 0.96 6.17 -4.20
CA LEU A 137 0.22 5.15 -4.97
C LEU A 137 -0.77 5.79 -5.97
N PHE A 138 -0.67 7.09 -6.22
CA PHE A 138 -1.62 7.82 -7.05
C PHE A 138 -1.86 7.10 -8.39
N ARG A 139 -3.16 6.78 -8.69
CA ARG A 139 -3.60 6.05 -9.87
C ARG A 139 -3.03 4.63 -10.04
N ALA A 140 -2.44 4.03 -9.04
CA ALA A 140 -2.02 2.64 -9.12
C ALA A 140 -3.24 1.70 -9.19
N ASP A 141 -3.06 0.53 -9.82
CA ASP A 141 -4.07 -0.54 -9.84
C ASP A 141 -3.68 -1.66 -8.88
N LEU A 142 -4.37 -1.74 -7.74
CA LEU A 142 -4.26 -2.78 -6.73
C LEU A 142 -5.54 -3.64 -6.67
N SER A 143 -6.26 -3.76 -7.77
CA SER A 143 -7.46 -4.60 -7.79
C SER A 143 -7.13 -6.06 -7.47
N PHE A 144 -8.04 -6.75 -6.77
CA PHE A 144 -7.91 -8.14 -6.33
C PHE A 144 -6.74 -8.41 -5.36
N SER A 145 -6.08 -7.38 -4.84
CA SER A 145 -4.90 -7.50 -3.97
C SER A 145 -5.26 -7.93 -2.56
N LYS A 146 -4.25 -8.46 -1.86
CA LYS A 146 -4.29 -8.74 -0.43
C LYS A 146 -3.31 -7.83 0.28
N LEU A 147 -3.82 -7.07 1.23
CA LEU A 147 -3.09 -6.08 2.01
C LEU A 147 -3.31 -6.40 3.47
N ASP A 148 -2.28 -6.82 4.20
CA ASP A 148 -2.39 -7.17 5.61
C ASP A 148 -1.19 -6.66 6.41
N LEU A 149 -1.47 -6.05 7.57
CA LEU A 149 -0.47 -5.44 8.44
C LEU A 149 0.35 -4.36 7.71
N ILE A 150 -0.31 -3.32 7.25
CA ILE A 150 0.34 -2.26 6.48
C ILE A 150 0.25 -0.92 7.21
N ASN A 151 1.37 -0.19 7.24
CA ASN A 151 1.35 1.22 7.60
C ASN A 151 1.42 2.09 6.34
N PHE A 152 0.31 2.76 6.01
CA PHE A 152 0.18 3.74 4.93
C PHE A 152 -0.09 5.16 5.46
N GLU A 153 0.37 5.47 6.64
CA GLU A 153 0.23 6.79 7.24
C GLU A 153 0.73 7.88 6.31
N HIS A 154 -0.03 8.98 6.14
CA HIS A 154 0.25 10.10 5.22
C HIS A 154 0.43 9.70 3.74
N ALA A 155 0.06 8.49 3.33
CA ALA A 155 0.21 8.02 1.96
C ALA A 155 -0.77 8.72 0.99
N ASP A 156 -0.42 8.75 -0.30
CA ASP A 156 -1.33 9.18 -1.36
C ASP A 156 -1.88 7.98 -2.15
N LEU A 157 -3.09 7.56 -1.78
CA LEU A 157 -3.86 6.52 -2.47
C LEU A 157 -4.94 7.13 -3.38
N SER A 158 -4.86 8.40 -3.72
CA SER A 158 -5.90 9.05 -4.51
C SER A 158 -6.02 8.40 -5.89
N ARG A 159 -7.26 8.15 -6.32
CA ARG A 159 -7.61 7.49 -7.58
C ARG A 159 -7.06 6.06 -7.73
N VAL A 160 -6.62 5.42 -6.65
CA VAL A 160 -6.21 4.01 -6.66
C VAL A 160 -7.42 3.13 -6.96
N ASN A 161 -7.20 2.08 -7.73
CA ASN A 161 -8.18 1.03 -7.93
C ASN A 161 -7.91 -0.13 -6.96
N LEU A 162 -8.75 -0.29 -5.95
CA LEU A 162 -8.73 -1.39 -4.97
C LEU A 162 -9.96 -2.31 -5.14
N ASN A 163 -10.61 -2.29 -6.31
CA ASN A 163 -11.79 -3.13 -6.54
C ASN A 163 -11.50 -4.60 -6.23
N LYS A 164 -12.35 -5.21 -5.40
CA LYS A 164 -12.23 -6.61 -4.94
C LYS A 164 -10.95 -6.92 -4.15
N ALA A 165 -10.28 -5.93 -3.59
CA ALA A 165 -9.16 -6.14 -2.70
C ALA A 165 -9.64 -6.53 -1.29
N THR A 166 -8.74 -7.16 -0.53
CA THR A 166 -8.89 -7.41 0.91
C THR A 166 -7.88 -6.56 1.66
N LEU A 167 -8.35 -5.78 2.62
CA LEU A 167 -7.55 -4.88 3.45
C LEU A 167 -7.77 -5.28 4.92
N GLN A 168 -6.71 -5.75 5.59
CA GLN A 168 -6.77 -6.15 6.99
C GLN A 168 -5.64 -5.47 7.78
N ASN A 169 -5.95 -4.97 8.98
CA ASN A 169 -4.95 -4.35 9.85
C ASN A 169 -4.18 -3.21 9.16
N ILE A 170 -4.88 -2.25 8.58
CA ILE A 170 -4.26 -1.17 7.79
C ILE A 170 -4.34 0.15 8.56
N ASN A 171 -3.20 0.83 8.68
CA ASN A 171 -3.13 2.22 9.12
C ASN A 171 -3.14 3.16 7.92
N LEU A 172 -4.15 4.01 7.81
CA LEU A 172 -4.33 5.04 6.78
C LEU A 172 -4.52 6.42 7.41
N ILE A 173 -4.02 6.65 8.63
CA ILE A 173 -4.14 7.96 9.30
C ILE A 173 -3.57 9.05 8.39
N ASP A 174 -4.30 10.18 8.30
CA ASP A 174 -3.93 11.38 7.53
C ASP A 174 -3.60 11.13 6.05
N SER A 175 -4.08 10.04 5.48
CA SER A 175 -3.83 9.66 4.09
C SER A 175 -4.80 10.33 3.13
N LYS A 176 -4.42 10.38 1.85
CA LYS A 176 -5.27 10.87 0.76
C LYS A 176 -5.86 9.71 -0.01
N LEU A 177 -7.21 9.61 -0.04
CA LEU A 177 -7.94 8.55 -0.75
C LEU A 177 -9.04 9.13 -1.66
N PHE A 178 -8.96 10.39 -2.06
CA PHE A 178 -10.03 10.99 -2.86
C PHE A 178 -10.16 10.30 -4.23
N PHE A 179 -11.41 10.02 -4.64
CA PHE A 179 -11.73 9.22 -5.83
C PHE A 179 -11.19 7.79 -5.83
N THR A 180 -10.73 7.25 -4.71
CA THR A 180 -10.31 5.85 -4.62
C THR A 180 -11.49 4.91 -4.81
N ARG A 181 -11.27 3.82 -5.56
CA ARG A 181 -12.28 2.79 -5.78
C ARG A 181 -12.08 1.64 -4.82
N LEU A 182 -12.99 1.50 -3.86
CA LEU A 182 -13.07 0.42 -2.87
C LEU A 182 -14.32 -0.44 -3.09
N THR A 183 -14.75 -0.61 -4.35
CA THR A 183 -15.94 -1.39 -4.68
C THR A 183 -15.71 -2.88 -4.48
N ASN A 184 -16.70 -3.57 -3.90
CA ASN A 184 -16.62 -5.02 -3.63
C ASN A 184 -15.43 -5.42 -2.75
N THR A 185 -14.90 -4.52 -1.93
CA THR A 185 -13.76 -4.78 -1.04
C THR A 185 -14.21 -5.38 0.29
N PHE A 186 -13.28 -6.06 0.93
CA PHE A 186 -13.39 -6.44 2.33
C PHE A 186 -12.37 -5.64 3.15
N LEU A 187 -12.86 -4.86 4.12
CA LEU A 187 -12.04 -4.05 5.03
C LEU A 187 -12.25 -4.53 6.46
N GLU A 188 -11.17 -4.89 7.14
CA GLU A 188 -11.21 -5.28 8.54
C GLU A 188 -10.10 -4.60 9.33
N MET A 189 -10.45 -3.98 10.45
CA MET A 189 -9.50 -3.24 11.30
C MET A 189 -8.68 -2.20 10.51
N VAL A 190 -9.38 -1.37 9.72
CA VAL A 190 -8.76 -0.30 8.92
C VAL A 190 -8.99 1.04 9.62
N ILE A 191 -7.91 1.79 9.83
CA ILE A 191 -7.93 3.09 10.51
C ILE A 191 -7.71 4.18 9.47
N CYS A 192 -8.70 5.04 9.29
CA CYS A 192 -8.70 6.15 8.34
C CYS A 192 -8.88 7.52 9.03
N THR A 193 -8.50 7.62 10.30
CA THR A 193 -8.64 8.86 11.08
C THR A 193 -7.93 10.01 10.38
N GLY A 194 -8.58 11.17 10.27
CA GLY A 194 -8.04 12.36 9.62
C GLY A 194 -7.87 12.27 8.10
N SER A 195 -8.18 11.14 7.48
CA SER A 195 -7.94 10.94 6.04
C SER A 195 -8.89 11.73 5.15
N ASN A 196 -8.40 12.13 3.97
CA ASN A 196 -9.25 12.72 2.93
C ASN A 196 -9.77 11.64 1.97
N MET A 197 -11.04 11.27 2.14
CA MET A 197 -11.74 10.25 1.38
C MET A 197 -12.88 10.82 0.54
N ALA A 198 -12.80 12.09 0.15
CA ALA A 198 -13.84 12.72 -0.67
C ALA A 198 -14.04 11.97 -2.01
N ASN A 199 -15.31 11.74 -2.37
CA ASN A 199 -15.72 10.98 -3.57
C ASN A 199 -15.17 9.52 -3.62
N VAL A 200 -14.79 8.93 -2.49
CA VAL A 200 -14.42 7.52 -2.43
C VAL A 200 -15.64 6.63 -2.75
N ASN A 201 -15.41 5.49 -3.37
CA ASN A 201 -16.48 4.56 -3.75
C ASN A 201 -16.35 3.24 -3.00
N PHE A 202 -17.22 3.01 -2.00
CA PHE A 202 -17.35 1.79 -1.21
C PHE A 202 -18.52 0.89 -1.64
N ASN A 203 -19.13 1.11 -2.80
CA ASN A 203 -20.29 0.32 -3.21
C ASN A 203 -20.01 -1.19 -3.14
N ASN A 204 -20.95 -1.92 -2.52
CA ASN A 204 -20.86 -3.36 -2.28
C ASN A 204 -19.65 -3.77 -1.41
N ALA A 205 -19.03 -2.87 -0.67
CA ALA A 205 -17.95 -3.19 0.25
C ALA A 205 -18.50 -3.80 1.55
N ASN A 206 -17.63 -4.51 2.27
CA ASN A 206 -17.88 -5.03 3.60
C ASN A 206 -16.84 -4.44 4.56
N LEU A 207 -17.30 -3.63 5.52
CA LEU A 207 -16.46 -2.93 6.48
C LEU A 207 -16.71 -3.48 7.87
N SER A 208 -15.66 -3.94 8.54
CA SER A 208 -15.71 -4.47 9.90
C SER A 208 -14.64 -3.83 10.78
N ASN A 209 -15.01 -3.33 11.95
CA ASN A 209 -14.10 -2.71 12.90
C ASN A 209 -13.25 -1.59 12.29
N CYS A 210 -13.85 -0.76 11.44
CA CYS A 210 -13.15 0.32 10.73
C CYS A 210 -13.39 1.67 11.42
N HIS A 211 -12.39 2.55 11.39
CA HIS A 211 -12.40 3.86 12.01
C HIS A 211 -12.21 4.98 11.00
N PHE A 212 -13.23 5.83 10.84
CA PHE A 212 -13.24 6.98 9.95
C PHE A 212 -13.35 8.30 10.72
N ASN A 213 -12.96 8.31 11.99
CA ASN A 213 -13.04 9.50 12.84
C ASN A 213 -12.33 10.69 12.20
N CYS A 214 -12.91 11.88 12.30
CA CYS A 214 -12.35 13.12 11.77
C CYS A 214 -12.02 13.08 10.26
N SER A 215 -12.44 12.06 9.52
CA SER A 215 -12.15 11.94 8.08
C SER A 215 -13.09 12.78 7.22
N VAL A 216 -12.66 13.08 5.99
CA VAL A 216 -13.46 13.78 4.99
C VAL A 216 -14.07 12.77 4.02
N LEU A 217 -15.36 12.46 4.17
CA LEU A 217 -16.14 11.51 3.33
C LEU A 217 -17.14 12.25 2.43
N THR A 218 -16.91 13.52 2.14
CA THR A 218 -17.83 14.31 1.31
C THR A 218 -18.07 13.66 -0.03
N LYS A 219 -19.36 13.50 -0.40
CA LYS A 219 -19.78 12.83 -1.64
C LYS A 219 -19.25 11.39 -1.81
N ALA A 220 -18.87 10.71 -0.74
CA ALA A 220 -18.55 9.30 -0.77
C ALA A 220 -19.79 8.47 -1.14
N TRP A 221 -19.59 7.30 -1.75
CA TRP A 221 -20.66 6.38 -2.15
C TRP A 221 -20.53 5.07 -1.36
N MET A 222 -21.59 4.74 -0.62
CA MET A 222 -21.72 3.54 0.22
C MET A 222 -23.02 2.77 -0.08
N PHE A 223 -23.38 2.64 -1.37
CA PHE A 223 -24.58 1.88 -1.74
C PHE A 223 -24.32 0.39 -1.59
N ASN A 224 -25.28 -0.30 -0.97
CA ASN A 224 -25.18 -1.74 -0.71
C ASN A 224 -23.91 -2.13 0.08
N THR A 225 -23.45 -1.24 0.97
CA THR A 225 -22.26 -1.44 1.80
C THR A 225 -22.68 -2.05 3.14
N ARG A 226 -21.97 -3.05 3.61
CA ARG A 226 -22.16 -3.65 4.93
C ARG A 226 -21.25 -2.99 5.94
N LEU A 227 -21.82 -2.56 7.07
CA LEU A 227 -21.09 -1.87 8.13
C LEU A 227 -21.25 -2.65 9.44
N TYR A 228 -20.16 -3.09 10.03
CA TYR A 228 -20.12 -3.73 11.34
C TYR A 228 -19.06 -3.07 12.23
N ARG A 229 -19.49 -2.46 13.34
CA ARG A 229 -18.61 -1.72 14.26
C ARG A 229 -17.72 -0.69 13.53
N VAL A 230 -18.33 0.12 12.71
CA VAL A 230 -17.65 1.20 11.98
C VAL A 230 -17.90 2.52 12.70
N ASN A 231 -16.86 3.28 12.97
CA ASN A 231 -16.94 4.57 13.64
C ASN A 231 -16.76 5.73 12.64
N PHE A 232 -17.67 6.71 12.66
CA PHE A 232 -17.65 7.92 11.85
C PHE A 232 -17.64 9.20 12.69
N ASP A 233 -17.27 9.14 13.99
CA ASP A 233 -17.30 10.30 14.86
C ASP A 233 -16.50 11.45 14.23
N GLU A 234 -17.09 12.65 14.23
CA GLU A 234 -16.51 13.86 13.67
C GLU A 234 -16.14 13.78 12.16
N ALA A 235 -16.57 12.74 11.45
CA ALA A 235 -16.34 12.65 10.01
C ALA A 235 -17.25 13.63 9.25
N ASN A 236 -16.70 14.29 8.22
CA ASN A 236 -17.48 15.10 7.31
C ASN A 236 -18.12 14.22 6.22
N VAL A 237 -19.40 13.93 6.35
CA VAL A 237 -20.19 13.07 5.44
C VAL A 237 -21.11 13.84 4.50
N GLN A 238 -20.90 15.13 4.30
CA GLN A 238 -21.76 15.98 3.47
C GLN A 238 -21.91 15.41 2.05
N GLY A 239 -23.17 15.19 1.64
CA GLY A 239 -23.49 14.68 0.30
C GLY A 239 -23.10 13.21 0.07
N MET A 240 -22.81 12.45 1.13
CA MET A 240 -22.55 11.01 1.04
C MET A 240 -23.82 10.27 0.61
N GLY A 241 -23.69 9.37 -0.37
CA GLY A 241 -24.76 8.46 -0.78
C GLY A 241 -24.64 7.14 -0.03
N ILE A 242 -25.69 6.75 0.69
CA ILE A 242 -25.74 5.49 1.43
C ILE A 242 -27.07 4.78 1.20
N THR A 243 -27.07 3.46 1.12
CA THR A 243 -28.27 2.63 1.24
C THR A 243 -28.23 1.94 2.58
N ILE A 244 -29.22 2.23 3.42
CA ILE A 244 -29.40 1.51 4.70
C ILE A 244 -30.02 0.16 4.37
N LEU A 245 -29.29 -0.92 4.62
CA LEU A 245 -29.83 -2.26 4.51
C LEU A 245 -30.74 -2.53 5.72
N ARG A 246 -31.97 -2.98 5.47
CA ARG A 246 -32.93 -3.29 6.55
C ARG A 246 -32.46 -4.53 7.31
N GLU A 247 -32.80 -4.59 8.61
CA GLU A 247 -32.48 -5.67 9.55
C GLU A 247 -32.88 -7.09 9.10
N GLU A 248 -33.83 -7.20 8.15
CA GLU A 248 -34.33 -8.48 7.62
C GLU A 248 -33.29 -9.34 6.86
N GLU A 249 -32.13 -8.78 6.53
CA GLU A 249 -31.12 -9.47 5.73
C GLU A 249 -29.90 -9.98 6.54
N ASN A 250 -30.05 -10.21 7.86
CA ASN A 250 -29.00 -10.79 8.74
C ASN A 250 -27.65 -10.06 8.73
N ILE A 251 -27.64 -8.75 8.55
CA ILE A 251 -26.43 -7.97 8.61
C ILE A 251 -26.41 -7.24 9.95
N PRO A 252 -25.54 -7.59 10.89
CA PRO A 252 -25.45 -6.88 12.15
C PRO A 252 -24.79 -5.51 11.93
N ILE A 253 -25.58 -4.52 11.54
CA ILE A 253 -25.20 -3.14 11.77
C ILE A 253 -25.37 -2.95 13.27
N ASN A 254 -24.29 -2.62 13.97
CA ASN A 254 -24.36 -2.27 15.38
C ASN A 254 -25.33 -1.07 15.53
N SER A 255 -26.23 -1.13 16.52
CA SER A 255 -27.14 -0.04 16.84
C SER A 255 -26.43 1.31 17.00
N ASP A 256 -25.21 1.30 17.52
CA ASP A 256 -24.42 2.50 17.74
C ASP A 256 -23.94 3.13 16.42
N THR A 257 -23.59 2.33 15.41
CA THR A 257 -23.24 2.80 14.07
C THR A 257 -24.44 3.41 13.35
N LEU A 258 -25.62 2.81 13.49
CA LEU A 258 -26.89 3.36 12.97
C LEU A 258 -27.23 4.69 13.61
N ILE A 259 -27.11 4.80 14.94
CA ILE A 259 -27.35 6.03 15.69
C ILE A 259 -26.36 7.12 15.27
N THR A 260 -25.07 6.77 15.10
CA THR A 260 -24.04 7.72 14.65
C THR A 260 -24.36 8.24 13.25
N LEU A 261 -24.70 7.36 12.29
CA LEU A 261 -25.11 7.76 10.95
C LEU A 261 -26.41 8.58 10.94
N GLN A 262 -27.42 8.21 11.73
CA GLN A 262 -28.66 8.97 11.85
C GLN A 262 -28.44 10.37 12.43
N LYS A 263 -27.59 10.52 13.46
CA LYS A 263 -27.21 11.82 14.02
C LYS A 263 -26.53 12.71 12.98
N PHE A 264 -25.65 12.19 12.15
CA PHE A 264 -25.03 12.94 11.08
C PHE A 264 -26.01 13.44 10.01
N PHE A 265 -27.10 12.71 9.79
CA PHE A 265 -28.13 13.13 8.83
C PHE A 265 -29.17 14.08 9.43
N GLU A 266 -29.35 14.07 10.76
CA GLU A 266 -30.38 14.87 11.49
C GLU A 266 -29.80 16.17 12.10
N GLU A 267 -28.52 16.22 12.40
CA GLU A 267 -27.86 17.40 12.97
C GLU A 267 -27.03 18.14 11.90
N ASP A 268 -27.44 19.39 11.60
CA ASP A 268 -26.54 20.35 10.91
C ASP A 268 -25.23 20.43 11.69
N CYS A 269 -24.12 20.09 11.04
CA CYS A 269 -22.78 20.03 11.62
C CYS A 269 -22.29 21.39 12.13
N THR A 270 -22.86 21.88 13.20
CA THR A 270 -22.41 23.07 13.91
C THR A 270 -22.27 22.80 15.40
N SER A 271 -21.07 22.46 15.78
CA SER A 271 -20.45 22.60 17.13
C SER A 271 -19.88 21.28 17.66
N HIS A 272 -18.80 21.36 17.93
CA HIS A 272 -17.43 21.21 18.27
C HIS A 272 -17.06 20.95 19.68
N THR A 273 -15.85 20.46 19.83
CA THR A 273 -14.94 20.41 20.99
C THR A 273 -15.25 19.38 22.06
N GLY A 274 -14.56 18.29 21.93
CA GLY A 274 -14.34 17.30 22.99
C GLY A 274 -13.48 16.18 22.43
N MET A 275 -12.13 16.33 22.51
CA MET A 275 -11.21 15.20 22.32
C MET A 275 -11.69 14.04 23.22
N SER A 276 -12.12 12.96 22.62
CA SER A 276 -12.63 11.81 23.35
C SER A 276 -11.50 10.79 23.57
N GLN A 277 -11.61 10.02 24.67
CA GLN A 277 -10.73 8.87 24.97
C GLN A 277 -10.57 7.85 23.82
N THR A 278 -11.33 8.01 22.74
CA THR A 278 -11.27 7.21 21.52
C THR A 278 -10.03 7.50 20.67
N GLU A 279 -9.53 8.74 20.63
CA GLU A 279 -8.33 9.09 19.85
C GLU A 279 -7.09 8.41 20.36
N ASP A 280 -6.89 8.38 21.69
CA ASP A 280 -5.76 7.69 22.32
C ASP A 280 -5.78 6.19 22.02
N ASN A 281 -6.96 5.58 21.96
CA ASN A 281 -7.12 4.17 21.63
C ASN A 281 -6.84 3.88 20.15
N ILE A 282 -7.26 4.74 19.24
CA ILE A 282 -7.04 4.58 17.78
C ILE A 282 -5.56 4.75 17.47
N HIS A 283 -4.94 5.79 18.04
CA HIS A 283 -3.50 6.01 17.89
C HIS A 283 -2.70 4.84 18.48
N ALA A 284 -3.10 4.31 19.64
CA ALA A 284 -2.49 3.14 20.25
C ALA A 284 -2.64 1.87 19.36
N VAL A 285 -3.78 1.67 18.70
CA VAL A 285 -3.97 0.55 17.76
C VAL A 285 -3.11 0.73 16.51
N ALA A 286 -3.04 1.94 15.95
CA ALA A 286 -2.19 2.24 14.82
C ALA A 286 -0.69 2.04 15.16
N MET A 287 -0.26 2.52 16.33
CA MET A 287 1.09 2.29 16.86
C MET A 287 1.36 0.81 17.10
N LYS A 288 0.36 0.05 17.56
CA LYS A 288 0.48 -1.41 17.73
C LYS A 288 0.64 -2.13 16.40
N ILE A 289 -0.14 -1.79 15.39
CA ILE A 289 0.02 -2.32 14.03
C ILE A 289 1.45 -2.06 13.54
N THR A 290 1.93 -0.85 13.67
CA THR A 290 3.30 -0.47 13.28
C THR A 290 4.35 -1.23 14.09
N ALA A 291 4.18 -1.34 15.42
CA ALA A 291 5.09 -2.08 16.30
C ALA A 291 5.11 -3.58 15.99
N ASP A 292 3.94 -4.19 15.73
CA ASP A 292 3.83 -5.62 15.34
C ASP A 292 4.54 -5.88 13.99
N ILE A 293 4.53 -4.91 13.07
CA ILE A 293 5.29 -4.98 11.82
C ILE A 293 6.79 -4.93 12.12
N MET A 294 7.23 -3.99 12.96
CA MET A 294 8.66 -3.78 13.26
C MET A 294 9.30 -4.92 14.06
N GLN A 295 8.56 -5.57 15.00
CA GLN A 295 9.07 -6.67 15.80
C GLN A 295 9.43 -7.94 15.01
N HIS A 296 9.12 -8.00 13.73
CA HIS A 296 9.37 -9.18 12.87
C HIS A 296 10.17 -8.80 11.63
N ALA A 297 10.83 -7.62 11.68
CA ALA A 297 11.73 -7.13 10.64
C ALA A 297 13.21 -7.46 10.94
N ASP A 298 13.48 -8.14 12.08
CA ASP A 298 14.81 -8.67 12.47
C ASP A 298 15.00 -10.11 11.98
#